data_e6be0074a378e806c92b848a311df244
#
_entry.id   e6be0074a378e806c92b848a311df244
#
_cell.length_a   1.000
_cell.length_b   1.000
_cell.length_c   1.000
_cell.angle_alpha   90.00
_cell.angle_beta   90.00
_cell.angle_gamma   90.00
#
_symmetry.space_group_name_H-M   'P 1'
#
loop_
_entity.id
_entity.type
_entity.pdbx_description
1 polymer ?
#
loop_
_entity_poly.entity_id
_entity_poly.type
_entity_poly.pdbx_seq_one_letter_code
_entity_poly.pdbx_strand_id
1 'polypeptide(L)'
;MSKGAQITVGATAIALLLGWYGYTNLESDATYRYYQTLAEFQATPVSALPGSLRVHGYVSKGSIDRNVEAKHVRFLVQNEAPHAGGETGTLLPVVFTSLETPDLFQDGAEVVIEGRMEERAGDRVFLADNVLAKCPSKFEAEAPGLAMEAEL
;
A
#
# COMPACT_ATOMS: atom_id res chain seq x y z
N MET A 1 -54.88 -6.67 17.43
CA MET A 1 -53.60 -7.44 17.44
C MET A 1 -53.16 -7.63 18.87
N SER A 2 -52.77 -8.83 19.27
CA SER A 2 -52.23 -9.07 20.62
C SER A 2 -50.87 -8.37 20.77
N LYS A 3 -50.55 -7.94 22.00
CA LYS A 3 -49.24 -7.29 22.28
C LYS A 3 -48.08 -8.17 21.86
N GLY A 4 -48.18 -9.49 21.95
CA GLY A 4 -47.17 -10.42 21.45
C GLY A 4 -46.99 -10.40 19.94
N ALA A 5 -48.06 -10.26 19.16
CA ALA A 5 -47.95 -10.15 17.70
C ALA A 5 -47.27 -8.86 17.24
N GLN A 6 -47.45 -7.77 17.96
CA GLN A 6 -46.77 -6.51 17.66
C GLN A 6 -45.25 -6.59 17.93
N ILE A 7 -44.87 -7.26 19.02
CA ILE A 7 -43.46 -7.47 19.37
C ILE A 7 -42.77 -8.37 18.35
N THR A 8 -43.41 -9.47 17.94
CA THR A 8 -42.83 -10.37 16.93
C THR A 8 -42.68 -9.69 15.57
N VAL A 9 -43.65 -8.92 15.12
CA VAL A 9 -43.53 -8.14 13.85
C VAL A 9 -42.39 -7.13 13.94
N GLY A 10 -42.29 -6.41 15.05
CA GLY A 10 -41.19 -5.45 15.25
C GLY A 10 -39.79 -6.12 15.26
N ALA A 11 -39.67 -7.23 15.99
CA ALA A 11 -38.41 -7.98 16.05
C ALA A 11 -38.02 -8.57 14.67
N THR A 12 -38.96 -9.08 13.93
CA THR A 12 -38.71 -9.59 12.57
C THR A 12 -38.29 -8.48 11.61
N ALA A 13 -38.93 -7.32 11.67
CA ALA A 13 -38.58 -6.18 10.84
C ALA A 13 -37.12 -5.69 11.14
N ILE A 14 -36.75 -5.62 12.41
CA ILE A 14 -35.38 -5.25 12.82
C ILE A 14 -34.37 -6.30 12.33
N ALA A 15 -34.66 -7.58 12.49
CA ALA A 15 -33.78 -8.66 12.04
C ALA A 15 -33.57 -8.63 10.52
N LEU A 16 -34.62 -8.35 9.73
CA LEU A 16 -34.53 -8.21 8.28
C LEU A 16 -33.71 -6.98 7.87
N LEU A 17 -33.89 -5.86 8.55
CA LEU A 17 -33.10 -4.64 8.31
C LEU A 17 -31.61 -4.82 8.63
N LEU A 18 -31.31 -5.48 9.76
CA LEU A 18 -29.93 -5.79 10.13
C LEU A 18 -29.30 -6.80 9.16
N GLY A 19 -30.05 -7.81 8.74
CA GLY A 19 -29.61 -8.76 7.73
C GLY A 19 -29.34 -8.11 6.39
N TRP A 20 -30.23 -7.25 5.94
CA TRP A 20 -30.06 -6.46 4.70
C TRP A 20 -28.84 -5.53 4.81
N TYR A 21 -28.71 -4.80 5.91
CA TYR A 21 -27.57 -3.93 6.17
C TYR A 21 -26.25 -4.71 6.20
N GLY A 22 -26.22 -5.86 6.88
CA GLY A 22 -25.06 -6.75 6.89
C GLY A 22 -24.71 -7.21 5.49
N TYR A 23 -25.68 -7.71 4.73
CA TYR A 23 -25.47 -8.19 3.36
C TYR A 23 -24.90 -7.10 2.44
N THR A 24 -25.48 -5.90 2.45
CA THR A 24 -25.00 -4.79 1.60
C THR A 24 -23.65 -4.22 2.04
N ASN A 25 -23.28 -4.36 3.32
CA ASN A 25 -21.99 -3.88 3.82
C ASN A 25 -20.89 -4.96 3.84
N LEU A 26 -21.25 -6.25 3.74
CA LEU A 26 -20.23 -7.30 3.58
C LEU A 26 -19.58 -7.26 2.18
N GLU A 27 -20.31 -6.80 1.17
CA GLU A 27 -19.75 -6.57 -0.18
C GLU A 27 -19.03 -5.22 -0.34
N SER A 28 -19.19 -4.33 0.62
CA SER A 28 -18.34 -3.14 0.65
C SER A 28 -16.95 -3.63 1.00
N ASP A 29 -16.03 -3.51 0.03
CA ASP A 29 -14.59 -3.74 0.09
C ASP A 29 -13.90 -2.86 1.18
N ALA A 30 -14.45 -2.86 2.37
CA ALA A 30 -13.73 -2.56 3.60
C ALA A 30 -12.82 -3.74 3.93
N THR A 31 -12.36 -4.40 2.88
CA THR A 31 -11.29 -5.36 2.94
C THR A 31 -10.16 -4.66 3.65
N TYR A 32 -9.79 -5.15 4.79
CA TYR A 32 -8.50 -4.93 5.41
C TYR A 32 -7.50 -4.81 4.29
N ARG A 33 -7.11 -3.58 3.96
CA ARG A 33 -6.02 -3.32 3.02
C ARG A 33 -4.78 -3.80 3.73
N TYR A 34 -4.55 -5.10 3.64
CA TYR A 34 -3.39 -5.75 4.23
C TYR A 34 -2.16 -5.13 3.59
N TYR A 35 -1.27 -4.63 4.42
CA TYR A 35 0.03 -4.16 3.98
C TYR A 35 0.81 -5.36 3.45
N GLN A 36 1.02 -5.40 2.16
CA GLN A 36 1.89 -6.38 1.54
C GLN A 36 3.27 -5.75 1.37
N THR A 37 4.29 -6.49 1.71
CA THR A 37 5.65 -6.14 1.30
C THR A 37 5.76 -6.30 -0.21
N LEU A 38 6.68 -5.56 -0.83
CA LEU A 38 6.89 -5.68 -2.27
C LEU A 38 7.24 -7.12 -2.68
N ALA A 39 7.97 -7.86 -1.85
CA ALA A 39 8.32 -9.26 -2.10
C ALA A 39 7.09 -10.19 -2.14
N GLU A 40 6.17 -10.05 -1.17
CA GLU A 40 4.91 -10.82 -1.15
C GLU A 40 4.01 -10.47 -2.34
N PHE A 41 3.96 -9.18 -2.66
CA PHE A 41 3.21 -8.68 -3.80
C PHE A 41 3.70 -9.26 -5.13
N GLN A 42 5.02 -9.30 -5.34
CA GLN A 42 5.62 -9.86 -6.56
C GLN A 42 5.43 -11.39 -6.67
N ALA A 43 5.33 -12.10 -5.56
CA ALA A 43 5.05 -13.53 -5.53
C ALA A 43 3.60 -13.88 -5.90
N THR A 44 2.68 -12.90 -5.84
CA THR A 44 1.26 -13.12 -6.11
C THR A 44 0.95 -12.91 -7.60
N PRO A 45 0.26 -13.85 -8.28
CA PRO A 45 -0.14 -13.67 -9.68
C PRO A 45 -1.15 -12.53 -9.79
N VAL A 46 -1.03 -11.72 -10.86
CA VAL A 46 -1.86 -10.53 -11.10
C VAL A 46 -3.36 -10.84 -11.08
N SER A 47 -3.75 -12.03 -11.56
CA SER A 47 -5.14 -12.49 -11.57
C SER A 47 -5.75 -12.72 -10.18
N ALA A 48 -4.92 -12.85 -9.16
CA ALA A 48 -5.32 -13.06 -7.77
C ALA A 48 -5.28 -11.78 -6.93
N LEU A 49 -4.82 -10.66 -7.53
CA LEU A 49 -4.71 -9.39 -6.83
C LEU A 49 -6.08 -8.70 -6.74
N PRO A 50 -6.44 -8.16 -5.57
CA PRO A 50 -7.65 -7.36 -5.41
C PRO A 50 -7.55 -6.05 -6.21
N GLY A 51 -8.70 -5.44 -6.51
CA GLY A 51 -8.77 -4.22 -7.31
C GLY A 51 -8.08 -3.00 -6.70
N SER A 52 -7.88 -2.97 -5.37
CA SER A 52 -7.12 -1.94 -4.67
C SER A 52 -6.07 -2.60 -3.80
N LEU A 53 -4.84 -2.17 -3.96
CA LEU A 53 -3.65 -2.73 -3.33
C LEU A 53 -2.95 -1.66 -2.49
N ARG A 54 -2.29 -2.11 -1.43
CA ARG A 54 -1.42 -1.25 -0.63
C ARG A 54 -0.05 -1.95 -0.50
N VAL A 55 0.96 -1.36 -1.13
CA VAL A 55 2.31 -1.91 -1.19
C VAL A 55 3.27 -1.01 -0.44
N HIS A 56 4.09 -1.61 0.42
CA HIS A 56 5.15 -0.97 1.17
C HIS A 56 6.50 -1.24 0.52
N GLY A 57 7.34 -0.22 0.45
CA GLY A 57 8.70 -0.34 -0.06
C GLY A 57 9.49 0.96 0.06
N TYR A 58 10.59 1.05 -0.64
CA TYR A 58 11.49 2.19 -0.64
C TYR A 58 11.68 2.73 -2.05
N VAL A 59 11.76 4.05 -2.18
CA VAL A 59 12.02 4.70 -3.47
C VAL A 59 13.46 4.42 -3.88
N SER A 60 13.66 3.84 -5.06
CA SER A 60 14.99 3.61 -5.61
C SER A 60 15.68 4.93 -5.96
N LYS A 61 16.97 5.02 -5.68
CA LYS A 61 17.75 6.26 -5.87
C LYS A 61 17.79 6.67 -7.34
N GLY A 62 17.55 7.95 -7.61
CA GLY A 62 17.61 8.51 -8.95
C GLY A 62 16.49 8.04 -9.89
N SER A 63 15.45 7.40 -9.36
CA SER A 63 14.34 6.86 -10.16
C SER A 63 13.18 7.84 -10.33
N ILE A 64 13.17 8.96 -9.61
CA ILE A 64 12.06 9.90 -9.60
C ILE A 64 12.10 10.74 -10.88
N ASP A 65 11.11 10.58 -11.72
CA ASP A 65 10.86 11.38 -12.94
C ASP A 65 9.53 12.12 -12.83
N ARG A 66 9.55 13.45 -12.88
CA ARG A 66 8.38 14.31 -12.77
C ARG A 66 8.02 14.89 -14.14
N ASN A 67 6.95 14.42 -14.71
CA ASN A 67 6.42 14.98 -15.95
C ASN A 67 5.31 15.98 -15.65
N VAL A 68 5.65 17.28 -15.72
CA VAL A 68 4.72 18.37 -15.42
C VAL A 68 3.62 18.50 -16.48
N GLU A 69 3.94 18.26 -17.75
CA GLU A 69 2.99 18.35 -18.84
C GLU A 69 1.91 17.27 -18.77
N ALA A 70 2.33 16.04 -18.48
CA ALA A 70 1.44 14.89 -18.34
C ALA A 70 0.88 14.72 -16.92
N LYS A 71 1.23 15.62 -16.00
CA LYS A 71 0.75 15.66 -14.59
C LYS A 71 0.88 14.32 -13.86
N HIS A 72 2.03 13.67 -13.99
CA HIS A 72 2.32 12.46 -13.27
C HIS A 72 3.78 12.40 -12.77
N VAL A 73 4.01 11.59 -11.77
CA VAL A 73 5.34 11.27 -11.27
C VAL A 73 5.59 9.78 -11.47
N ARG A 74 6.72 9.43 -12.06
CA ARG A 74 7.18 8.05 -12.21
C ARG A 74 8.32 7.80 -11.24
N PHE A 75 8.36 6.63 -10.66
CA PHE A 75 9.46 6.20 -9.81
C PHE A 75 9.49 4.68 -9.69
N LEU A 76 10.58 4.16 -9.19
CA LEU A 76 10.75 2.73 -8.94
C LEU A 76 10.72 2.47 -7.44
N VAL A 77 10.03 1.41 -7.04
CA VAL A 77 9.98 0.97 -5.64
C VAL A 77 10.74 -0.34 -5.51
N GLN A 78 11.61 -0.41 -4.49
CA GLN A 78 12.39 -1.57 -4.11
C GLN A 78 11.98 -2.10 -2.74
N ASN A 79 12.30 -3.38 -2.46
CA ASN A 79 11.89 -4.04 -1.23
C ASN A 79 12.70 -3.57 -0.01
N GLU A 80 13.98 -3.33 -0.19
CA GLU A 80 14.90 -3.00 0.90
C GLU A 80 15.31 -1.52 0.87
N ALA A 81 15.66 -1.00 2.04
CA ALA A 81 16.18 0.35 2.14
C ALA A 81 17.51 0.47 1.39
N PRO A 82 17.77 1.57 0.67
CA PRO A 82 18.98 1.75 -0.15
C PRO A 82 20.31 1.67 0.62
N HIS A 83 20.26 1.82 1.95
CA HIS A 83 21.43 1.72 2.83
C HIS A 83 21.65 0.29 3.37
N ALA A 84 20.68 -0.61 3.22
CA ALA A 84 20.74 -1.96 3.79
C ALA A 84 21.35 -3.02 2.86
N GLY A 85 21.70 -2.68 1.62
CA GLY A 85 22.31 -3.68 0.71
C GLY A 85 22.22 -3.34 -0.77
N GLY A 86 21.69 -2.18 -1.12
CA GLY A 86 21.53 -1.77 -2.51
C GLY A 86 20.21 -2.24 -3.13
N GLU A 87 20.15 -2.23 -4.46
CA GLU A 87 18.99 -2.69 -5.21
C GLU A 87 18.91 -4.22 -5.18
N THR A 88 18.12 -4.76 -4.28
CA THR A 88 17.87 -6.20 -4.18
C THR A 88 16.46 -6.52 -4.68
N GLY A 89 16.38 -7.42 -5.66
CA GLY A 89 15.12 -7.90 -6.21
C GLY A 89 14.59 -7.12 -7.40
N THR A 90 13.37 -7.45 -7.78
CA THR A 90 12.70 -6.84 -8.93
C THR A 90 12.12 -5.49 -8.52
N LEU A 91 12.49 -4.44 -9.23
CA LEU A 91 11.95 -3.09 -9.07
C LEU A 91 10.49 -3.06 -9.54
N LEU A 92 9.63 -2.36 -8.81
CA LEU A 92 8.24 -2.12 -9.19
C LEU A 92 8.13 -0.73 -9.83
N PRO A 93 7.80 -0.64 -11.13
CA PRO A 93 7.50 0.64 -11.76
C PRO A 93 6.18 1.20 -11.24
N VAL A 94 6.20 2.44 -10.78
CA VAL A 94 5.04 3.14 -10.24
C VAL A 94 4.79 4.40 -11.05
N VAL A 95 3.53 4.63 -11.38
CA VAL A 95 3.04 5.89 -11.97
C VAL A 95 2.03 6.48 -11.00
N PHE A 96 2.36 7.61 -10.44
CA PHE A 96 1.47 8.39 -9.58
C PHE A 96 0.81 9.50 -10.41
N THR A 97 -0.51 9.51 -10.45
CA THR A 97 -1.31 10.39 -11.33
C THR A 97 -1.50 11.80 -10.79
N SER A 98 -0.66 12.23 -9.85
CA SER A 98 -0.63 13.58 -9.31
C SER A 98 0.80 14.11 -9.23
N LEU A 99 0.95 15.44 -9.25
CA LEU A 99 2.21 16.11 -8.96
C LEU A 99 2.36 16.46 -7.46
N GLU A 100 1.26 16.35 -6.71
CA GLU A 100 1.24 16.61 -5.27
C GLU A 100 1.80 15.40 -4.51
N THR A 101 3.11 15.37 -4.39
CA THR A 101 3.82 14.36 -3.60
C THR A 101 3.95 14.81 -2.15
N PRO A 102 3.99 13.89 -1.16
CA PRO A 102 4.30 14.23 0.22
C PRO A 102 5.63 14.95 0.36
N ASP A 103 5.78 15.83 1.36
CA ASP A 103 7.01 16.60 1.60
C ASP A 103 8.24 15.70 1.80
N LEU A 104 8.05 14.51 2.35
CA LEU A 104 9.10 13.52 2.60
C LEU A 104 9.37 12.58 1.42
N PHE A 105 8.72 12.80 0.29
CA PHE A 105 8.90 11.98 -0.90
C PHE A 105 10.21 12.35 -1.63
N GLN A 106 11.21 11.52 -1.42
CA GLN A 106 12.56 11.69 -1.97
C GLN A 106 13.20 10.32 -2.24
N ASP A 107 14.35 10.34 -2.88
CA ASP A 107 15.17 9.16 -3.09
C ASP A 107 15.48 8.43 -1.78
N GLY A 108 15.21 7.13 -1.74
CA GLY A 108 15.44 6.30 -0.56
C GLY A 108 14.37 6.42 0.53
N ALA A 109 13.33 7.24 0.34
CA ALA A 109 12.25 7.34 1.31
C ALA A 109 11.46 6.03 1.40
N GLU A 110 11.05 5.68 2.62
CA GLU A 110 10.07 4.63 2.86
C GLU A 110 8.70 5.12 2.42
N VAL A 111 8.04 4.37 1.57
CA VAL A 111 6.74 4.75 1.02
C VAL A 111 5.72 3.62 1.13
N VAL A 112 4.47 4.03 1.30
CA VAL A 112 3.31 3.16 1.12
C VAL A 112 2.53 3.70 -0.06
N ILE A 113 2.39 2.90 -1.10
CA ILE A 113 1.63 3.24 -2.30
C ILE A 113 0.30 2.50 -2.31
N GLU A 114 -0.76 3.20 -2.64
CA GLU A 114 -2.10 2.65 -2.78
C GLU A 114 -2.56 2.83 -4.22
N GLY A 115 -3.11 1.77 -4.80
CA GLY A 115 -3.54 1.81 -6.19
C GLY A 115 -3.82 0.43 -6.74
N ARG A 116 -3.60 0.25 -8.04
CA ARG A 116 -3.85 -1.00 -8.75
C ARG A 116 -2.73 -1.34 -9.73
N MET A 117 -2.62 -2.63 -10.05
CA MET A 117 -1.74 -3.05 -11.14
C MET A 117 -2.43 -2.84 -12.49
N GLU A 118 -1.69 -2.26 -13.42
CA GLU A 118 -2.06 -2.21 -14.83
C GLU A 118 -0.97 -2.86 -15.69
N GLU A 119 -1.39 -3.50 -16.76
CA GLU A 119 -0.50 -3.98 -17.80
C GLU A 119 -0.52 -2.97 -18.96
N ARG A 120 0.62 -2.32 -19.20
CA ARG A 120 0.80 -1.37 -20.29
C ARG A 120 1.90 -1.83 -21.24
N ALA A 121 1.55 -2.07 -22.48
CA ALA A 121 2.49 -2.48 -23.53
C ALA A 121 3.33 -3.75 -23.20
N GLY A 122 2.78 -4.63 -22.35
CA GLY A 122 3.47 -5.85 -21.89
C GLY A 122 4.27 -5.68 -20.61
N ASP A 123 4.38 -4.46 -20.08
CA ASP A 123 5.03 -4.18 -18.81
C ASP A 123 3.99 -4.03 -17.69
N ARG A 124 4.33 -4.58 -16.52
CA ARG A 124 3.53 -4.41 -15.31
C ARG A 124 3.87 -3.07 -14.67
N VAL A 125 2.89 -2.21 -14.54
CA VAL A 125 3.04 -0.88 -13.93
C VAL A 125 2.02 -0.75 -12.81
N PHE A 126 2.45 -0.27 -11.66
CA PHE A 126 1.57 0.05 -10.56
C PHE A 126 1.04 1.48 -10.72
N LEU A 127 -0.26 1.61 -10.94
CA LEU A 127 -0.92 2.91 -10.98
C LEU A 127 -1.31 3.32 -9.57
N ALA A 128 -0.57 4.27 -9.02
CA ALA A 128 -0.80 4.78 -7.67
C ALA A 128 -1.82 5.91 -7.69
N ASP A 129 -2.84 5.76 -6.84
CA ASP A 129 -3.84 6.80 -6.56
C ASP A 129 -3.45 7.64 -5.34
N ASN A 130 -2.65 7.03 -4.43
CA ASN A 130 -2.14 7.69 -3.23
C ASN A 130 -0.71 7.22 -2.92
N VAL A 131 0.10 8.15 -2.42
CA VAL A 131 1.48 7.90 -1.97
C VAL A 131 1.64 8.51 -0.59
N LEU A 132 2.06 7.70 0.37
CA LEU A 132 2.36 8.12 1.74
C LEU A 132 3.86 7.90 1.96
N ALA A 133 4.59 8.94 2.29
CA ALA A 133 5.99 8.83 2.68
C ALA A 133 6.09 8.82 4.20
N LYS A 134 6.90 7.91 4.75
CA LYS A 134 7.18 7.84 6.18
C LYS A 134 8.52 8.50 6.48
N CYS A 135 8.60 9.13 7.66
CA CYS A 135 9.91 9.53 8.20
C CYS A 135 10.72 8.28 8.50
N PRO A 136 11.99 8.18 8.06
CA PRO A 136 12.87 7.14 8.54
C PRO A 136 12.97 7.27 10.07
N SER A 137 12.58 6.22 10.78
CA SER A 137 12.71 6.18 12.23
C SER A 137 14.18 6.20 12.58
N LYS A 138 14.60 7.11 13.49
CA LYS A 138 15.99 7.27 13.91
C LYS A 138 16.62 6.00 14.51
N PHE A 139 15.85 4.98 14.75
CA PHE A 139 16.29 3.69 15.31
C PHE A 139 16.92 2.72 14.31
N GLU A 140 16.77 2.95 13.00
CA GLU A 140 17.41 2.08 11.99
C GLU A 140 18.81 2.54 11.58
N ALA A 141 19.27 3.69 12.07
CA ALA A 141 20.59 4.24 11.74
C ALA A 141 21.74 3.72 12.63
N GLU A 142 21.45 2.89 13.62
CA GLU A 142 22.46 2.32 14.51
C GLU A 142 22.70 0.85 14.15
N ALA A 143 23.51 0.67 13.08
CA ALA A 143 24.11 -0.62 12.80
C ALA A 143 24.98 -1.04 14.01
N PRO A 144 24.89 -2.29 14.50
CA PRO A 144 25.73 -2.79 15.59
C PRO A 144 27.15 -3.03 15.06
N GLY A 145 27.99 -2.05 15.19
CA GLY A 145 29.36 -2.12 14.71
C GLY A 145 30.33 -1.24 15.48
N LEU A 146 30.26 -1.23 16.81
CA LEU A 146 31.35 -0.71 17.65
C LEU A 146 31.22 -1.26 19.09
N ALA A 147 31.37 -2.55 19.22
CA ALA A 147 31.64 -3.13 20.53
C ALA A 147 32.71 -4.21 20.35
N MET A 148 33.94 -3.78 20.09
CA MET A 148 35.14 -4.58 20.41
C MET A 148 36.37 -3.73 20.14
N GLU A 149 36.76 -2.95 21.15
CA GLU A 149 38.14 -2.64 21.46
C GLU A 149 38.18 -1.78 22.72
N ALA A 150 38.10 -2.42 23.83
CA ALA A 150 38.57 -1.88 25.10
C ALA A 150 38.90 -3.07 26.04
N GLU A 151 39.95 -3.82 25.71
CA GLU A 151 40.74 -4.59 26.67
C GLU A 151 42.15 -4.71 26.15
N LEU A 152 43.01 -3.88 26.66
CA LEU A 152 44.39 -4.11 27.04
C LEU A 152 44.90 -2.95 27.91
#